data_9ee4b32e0841b8d4502efb4eae1a4a09
#
_entry.id   9ee4b32e0841b8d4502efb4eae1a4a09
#
_cell.length_a   1.000
_cell.length_b   1.000
_cell.length_c   1.000
_cell.angle_alpha   90.00
_cell.angle_beta   90.00
_cell.angle_gamma   90.00
#
_symmetry.space_group_name_H-M   'P 1'
#
loop_
_entity.id
_entity.type
_entity.pdbx_description
1 polymer ?
#
loop_
_entity_poly.entity_id
_entity_poly.type
_entity_poly.pdbx_seq_one_letter_code
_entity_poly.pdbx_strand_id
1 'polypeptide(L)'
;MPSTNILVGVGFILVGVVVIILGVIKYIKCSGRTVGRIIGVRESQETDDEGFNHYFYYPQFEYVVNGQIYRGEGNKGYSKSNKIQIGGNIKVYYNPQKPNENFTKGGGFILPFIGIMLIIVGVIFLTSTSNG
;
A
#
# COMPACT_ATOMS: atom_id res chain seq x y z
N MET A 1 -7.28 -33.08 -22.50
CA MET A 1 -6.98 -32.61 -21.16
C MET A 1 -6.20 -31.30 -21.22
N PRO A 2 -6.60 -30.27 -20.49
CA PRO A 2 -5.72 -29.11 -20.35
C PRO A 2 -4.45 -29.55 -19.66
N SER A 3 -3.32 -29.09 -20.17
CA SER A 3 -2.04 -29.38 -19.55
C SER A 3 -1.96 -28.70 -18.17
N THR A 4 -1.14 -29.27 -17.27
CA THR A 4 -0.89 -28.69 -15.95
C THR A 4 -0.41 -27.24 -16.09
N ASN A 5 0.38 -26.93 -17.12
CA ASN A 5 0.88 -25.57 -17.34
C ASN A 5 -0.23 -24.58 -17.64
N ILE A 6 -1.28 -24.98 -18.37
CA ILE A 6 -2.44 -24.11 -18.64
C ILE A 6 -3.18 -23.81 -17.33
N LEU A 7 -3.42 -24.82 -16.51
CA LEU A 7 -4.08 -24.64 -15.21
C LEU A 7 -3.29 -23.71 -14.28
N VAL A 8 -1.97 -23.90 -14.22
CA VAL A 8 -1.08 -23.06 -13.43
C VAL A 8 -1.10 -21.62 -13.95
N GLY A 9 -1.01 -21.43 -15.27
CA GLY A 9 -1.04 -20.10 -15.87
C GLY A 9 -2.34 -19.36 -15.59
N VAL A 10 -3.49 -20.02 -15.75
CA VAL A 10 -4.80 -19.43 -15.44
C VAL A 10 -4.90 -19.09 -13.95
N GLY A 11 -4.41 -19.97 -13.07
CA GLY A 11 -4.39 -19.73 -11.63
C GLY A 11 -3.60 -18.47 -11.27
N PHE A 12 -2.41 -18.29 -11.83
CA PHE A 12 -1.60 -17.09 -11.59
C PHE A 12 -2.29 -15.82 -12.09
N ILE A 13 -2.96 -15.86 -13.23
CA ILE A 13 -3.69 -14.70 -13.78
C ILE A 13 -4.84 -14.33 -12.83
N LEU A 14 -5.63 -15.30 -12.37
CA LEU A 14 -6.75 -15.06 -11.46
C LEU A 14 -6.28 -14.48 -10.13
N VAL A 15 -5.23 -15.04 -9.54
CA VAL A 15 -4.66 -14.52 -8.29
C VAL A 15 -4.12 -13.11 -8.50
N GLY A 16 -3.45 -12.85 -9.61
CA GLY A 16 -2.94 -11.52 -9.96
C GLY A 16 -4.05 -10.48 -10.04
N VAL A 17 -5.17 -10.81 -10.68
CA VAL A 17 -6.33 -9.90 -10.78
C VAL A 17 -6.90 -9.60 -9.39
N VAL A 18 -7.06 -10.63 -8.55
CA VAL A 18 -7.58 -10.45 -7.17
C VAL A 18 -6.63 -9.55 -6.37
N VAL A 19 -5.33 -9.77 -6.47
CA VAL A 19 -4.33 -8.96 -5.75
C VAL A 19 -4.38 -7.49 -6.20
N ILE A 20 -4.53 -7.24 -7.51
CA ILE A 20 -4.67 -5.88 -8.03
C ILE A 20 -5.94 -5.22 -7.46
N ILE A 21 -7.07 -5.91 -7.49
CA ILE A 21 -8.34 -5.38 -6.96
C ILE A 21 -8.19 -5.02 -5.48
N LEU A 22 -7.63 -5.92 -4.67
CA LEU A 22 -7.41 -5.67 -3.25
C LEU A 22 -6.45 -4.50 -3.01
N GLY A 23 -5.43 -4.37 -3.87
CA GLY A 23 -4.45 -3.29 -3.74
C GLY A 23 -4.99 -1.91 -4.09
N VAL A 24 -5.94 -1.81 -5.01
CA VAL A 24 -6.48 -0.52 -5.46
C VAL A 24 -7.81 -0.14 -4.80
N ILE A 25 -8.49 -1.09 -4.16
CA ILE A 25 -9.83 -0.83 -3.61
C ILE A 25 -9.82 0.29 -2.57
N LYS A 26 -8.78 0.37 -1.77
CA LYS A 26 -8.60 1.42 -0.77
C LYS A 26 -8.48 2.80 -1.43
N TYR A 27 -7.76 2.89 -2.54
CA TYR A 27 -7.59 4.13 -3.30
C TYR A 27 -8.91 4.59 -3.91
N ILE A 28 -9.72 3.66 -4.39
CA ILE A 28 -11.04 3.96 -4.96
C ILE A 28 -11.99 4.44 -3.86
N LYS A 29 -12.01 3.76 -2.71
CA LYS A 29 -12.86 4.13 -1.58
C LYS A 29 -12.45 5.46 -0.95
N CYS A 30 -11.16 5.75 -0.89
CA CYS A 30 -10.64 6.99 -0.30
C CYS A 30 -10.59 8.11 -1.34
N SER A 31 -11.76 8.50 -1.85
CA SER A 31 -11.90 9.58 -2.83
C SER A 31 -11.88 10.98 -2.21
N GLY A 32 -12.08 11.10 -0.90
CA GLY A 32 -12.01 12.37 -0.19
C GLY A 32 -10.57 12.85 -0.04
N ARG A 33 -10.36 14.15 -0.10
CA ARG A 33 -9.03 14.76 0.02
C ARG A 33 -9.09 15.91 1.01
N THR A 34 -8.12 15.94 1.91
CA THR A 34 -7.97 17.04 2.86
C THR A 34 -6.51 17.22 3.20
N VAL A 35 -6.21 18.29 3.93
CA VAL A 35 -4.88 18.56 4.44
C VAL A 35 -4.90 18.31 5.94
N GLY A 36 -4.07 17.39 6.39
CA GLY A 36 -3.87 17.11 7.80
C GLY A 36 -2.66 17.85 8.35
N ARG A 37 -2.49 17.75 9.65
CA ARG A 37 -1.36 18.34 10.37
C ARG A 37 -0.59 17.23 11.08
N ILE A 38 0.72 17.25 10.94
CA ILE A 38 1.60 16.29 11.60
C ILE A 38 1.69 16.67 13.09
N ILE A 39 1.26 15.74 13.96
CA ILE A 39 1.20 15.96 15.41
C ILE A 39 2.25 15.17 16.18
N GLY A 40 2.88 14.19 15.55
CA GLY A 40 3.87 13.37 16.24
C GLY A 40 4.60 12.43 15.29
N VAL A 41 5.47 11.63 15.87
CA VAL A 41 6.29 10.64 15.17
C VAL A 41 6.27 9.35 15.94
N ARG A 42 5.99 8.23 15.26
CA ARG A 42 6.12 6.91 15.87
C ARG A 42 7.43 6.27 15.41
N GLU A 43 8.21 5.82 16.36
CA GLU A 43 9.43 5.07 16.11
C GLU A 43 9.12 3.58 16.00
N SER A 44 9.64 2.94 14.95
CA SER A 44 9.57 1.49 14.78
C SER A 44 10.98 0.93 14.68
N GLN A 45 11.23 -0.15 15.40
CA GLN A 45 12.51 -0.83 15.38
C GLN A 45 12.35 -2.17 14.67
N GLU A 46 13.21 -2.41 13.68
CA GLU A 46 13.28 -3.68 12.98
C GLU A 46 14.70 -4.24 13.09
N THR A 47 14.81 -5.54 13.36
CA THR A 47 16.10 -6.22 13.42
C THR A 47 16.24 -7.07 12.15
N ASP A 48 17.35 -6.89 11.43
CA ASP A 48 17.62 -7.69 10.24
C ASP A 48 18.18 -9.07 10.60
N ASP A 49 18.38 -9.92 9.58
CA ASP A 49 18.89 -11.30 9.76
C ASP A 49 20.30 -11.33 10.33
N GLU A 50 21.07 -10.25 10.21
CA GLU A 50 22.42 -10.12 10.73
C GLU A 50 22.47 -9.60 12.17
N GLY A 51 21.30 -9.28 12.75
CA GLY A 51 21.19 -8.77 14.11
C GLY A 51 21.35 -7.27 14.24
N PHE A 52 21.43 -6.52 13.14
CA PHE A 52 21.48 -5.06 13.18
C PHE A 52 20.09 -4.47 13.33
N ASN A 53 19.96 -3.48 14.19
CA ASN A 53 18.72 -2.77 14.44
C ASN A 53 18.55 -1.63 13.43
N HIS A 54 17.40 -1.59 12.78
CA HIS A 54 17.00 -0.50 11.89
C HIS A 54 15.82 0.24 12.51
N TYR A 55 15.89 1.56 12.54
CA TYR A 55 14.85 2.41 13.08
C TYR A 55 14.15 3.12 11.94
N PHE A 56 12.81 3.08 11.96
CA PHE A 56 11.97 3.81 11.01
C PHE A 56 11.03 4.72 11.78
N TYR A 57 10.78 5.88 11.22
CA TYR A 57 9.95 6.90 11.82
C TYR A 57 8.77 7.18 10.92
N TYR A 58 7.56 7.13 11.48
CA TYR A 58 6.32 7.32 10.76
C TYR A 58 5.62 8.56 11.28
N PRO A 59 5.18 9.49 10.39
CA PRO A 59 4.47 10.67 10.86
C PRO A 59 3.07 10.29 11.34
N GLN A 60 2.69 10.80 12.48
CA GLN A 60 1.33 10.74 12.98
C GLN A 60 0.65 12.07 12.69
N PHE A 61 -0.55 12.03 12.16
CA PHE A 61 -1.26 13.24 11.75
C PHE A 61 -2.70 13.23 12.21
N GLU A 62 -3.31 14.42 12.24
CA GLU A 62 -4.74 14.61 12.44
C GLU A 62 -5.32 15.39 11.26
N TYR A 63 -6.58 15.16 10.99
CA TYR A 63 -7.32 15.86 9.94
C TYR A 63 -8.78 16.02 10.35
N VAL A 64 -9.46 16.99 9.76
CA VAL A 64 -10.85 17.31 10.08
C VAL A 64 -11.73 17.00 8.87
N VAL A 65 -12.82 16.26 9.12
CA VAL A 65 -13.85 15.98 8.11
C VAL A 65 -15.20 16.27 8.74
N ASN A 66 -15.98 17.16 8.15
CA ASN A 66 -17.30 17.55 8.64
C ASN A 66 -17.31 17.97 10.12
N GLY A 67 -16.26 18.70 10.54
CA GLY A 67 -16.15 19.19 11.90
C GLY A 67 -15.61 18.18 12.91
N GLN A 68 -15.36 16.95 12.54
CA GLN A 68 -14.79 15.93 13.42
C GLN A 68 -13.30 15.72 13.13
N ILE A 69 -12.54 15.51 14.19
CA ILE A 69 -11.10 15.25 14.11
C ILE A 69 -10.84 13.77 14.03
N TYR A 70 -10.06 13.37 13.04
CA TYR A 70 -9.60 11.99 12.86
C TYR A 70 -8.08 11.96 12.90
N ARG A 71 -7.51 10.82 13.27
CA ARG A 71 -6.07 10.63 13.36
C ARG A 71 -5.65 9.47 12.49
N GLY A 72 -4.43 9.57 11.96
CA GLY A 72 -3.85 8.51 11.15
C GLY A 72 -2.35 8.52 11.25
N GLU A 73 -1.73 7.59 10.54
CA GLU A 73 -0.30 7.44 10.48
C GLU A 73 0.12 7.35 9.02
N GLY A 74 1.19 8.06 8.65
CA GLY A 74 1.71 8.03 7.29
C GLY A 74 2.23 6.63 6.91
N ASN A 75 2.03 6.24 5.66
CA ASN A 75 2.45 4.91 5.17
C ASN A 75 3.95 4.83 4.91
N LYS A 76 4.60 5.98 4.73
CA LYS A 76 6.02 6.03 4.41
C LYS A 76 6.84 6.15 5.68
N GLY A 77 7.76 5.19 5.91
CA GLY A 77 8.75 5.26 6.96
C GLY A 77 9.97 6.06 6.54
N TYR A 78 10.49 6.86 7.44
CA TYR A 78 11.70 7.64 7.24
C TYR A 78 12.83 7.09 8.11
N SER A 79 14.05 7.08 7.58
CA SER A 79 15.22 6.62 8.32
C SER A 79 15.70 7.59 9.40
N LYS A 80 15.26 8.85 9.32
CA LYS A 80 15.61 9.91 10.26
C LYS A 80 14.37 10.68 10.69
N SER A 81 14.21 10.89 11.99
CA SER A 81 13.06 11.62 12.54
C SER A 81 13.01 13.09 12.13
N ASN A 82 14.16 13.71 11.84
CA ASN A 82 14.21 15.12 11.43
C ASN A 82 13.63 15.39 10.04
N LYS A 83 13.37 14.36 9.25
CA LYS A 83 12.67 14.48 7.97
C LYS A 83 11.16 14.67 8.13
N ILE A 84 10.64 14.42 9.32
CA ILE A 84 9.24 14.61 9.65
C ILE A 84 9.12 15.90 10.45
N GLN A 85 8.40 16.88 9.90
CA GLN A 85 8.22 18.18 10.56
C GLN A 85 6.91 18.21 11.32
N ILE A 86 6.99 18.21 12.65
CA ILE A 86 5.81 18.36 13.53
C ILE A 86 5.21 19.76 13.31
N GLY A 87 3.89 19.80 13.13
CA GLY A 87 3.18 21.02 12.76
C GLY A 87 3.10 21.27 11.25
N GLY A 88 3.79 20.45 10.45
CA GLY A 88 3.73 20.52 8.99
C GLY A 88 2.42 19.97 8.43
N ASN A 89 2.13 20.33 7.18
CA ASN A 89 0.95 19.88 6.46
C ASN A 89 1.22 18.55 5.75
N ILE A 90 0.20 17.70 5.69
CA ILE A 90 0.26 16.43 4.98
C ILE A 90 -1.06 16.24 4.21
N LYS A 91 -0.97 15.79 2.96
CA LYS A 91 -2.17 15.49 2.17
C LYS A 91 -2.73 14.15 2.62
N VAL A 92 -4.01 14.14 2.97
CA VAL A 92 -4.72 12.95 3.45
C VAL A 92 -5.83 12.59 2.48
N TYR A 93 -5.88 11.34 2.10
CA TYR A 93 -6.96 10.74 1.30
C TYR A 93 -7.81 9.91 2.24
N TYR A 94 -9.09 10.18 2.28
CA TYR A 94 -9.99 9.51 3.22
C TYR A 94 -11.24 8.98 2.51
N ASN A 95 -11.88 7.99 3.13
CA ASN A 95 -13.16 7.47 2.67
C ASN A 95 -14.29 8.38 3.16
N PRO A 96 -15.05 9.05 2.27
CA PRO A 96 -16.12 9.96 2.71
C PRO A 96 -17.20 9.27 3.54
N GLN A 97 -17.42 7.97 3.35
CA GLN A 97 -18.41 7.20 4.11
C GLN A 97 -17.86 6.69 5.44
N LYS A 98 -16.55 6.58 5.55
CA LYS A 98 -15.87 6.13 6.76
C LYS A 98 -14.58 6.94 6.91
N PRO A 99 -14.68 8.19 7.42
CA PRO A 99 -13.55 9.13 7.39
C PRO A 99 -12.31 8.72 8.18
N ASN A 100 -12.41 7.77 9.10
CA ASN A 100 -11.26 7.21 9.79
C ASN A 100 -10.40 6.30 8.89
N GLU A 101 -10.94 5.82 7.77
CA GLU A 101 -10.17 5.09 6.77
C GLU A 101 -9.44 6.08 5.88
N ASN A 102 -8.11 6.04 5.90
CA ASN A 102 -7.26 7.04 5.26
C ASN A 102 -5.97 6.43 4.75
N PHE A 103 -5.33 7.15 3.84
CA PHE A 103 -3.94 6.89 3.47
C PHE A 103 -3.25 8.20 3.07
N THR A 104 -1.92 8.17 3.07
CA THR A 104 -1.09 9.27 2.60
C THR A 104 -0.23 8.82 1.41
N LYS A 105 0.23 9.76 0.60
CA LYS A 105 1.13 9.46 -0.52
C LYS A 105 2.47 8.93 -0.03
N GLY A 106 3.00 7.93 -0.74
CA GLY A 106 4.33 7.38 -0.50
C GLY A 106 4.26 6.07 0.26
N GLY A 107 4.64 4.97 -0.26
CA GLY A 107 4.57 3.63 0.30
C GLY A 107 3.21 2.98 0.12
N GLY A 108 3.19 1.71 -0.11
CA GLY A 108 1.95 0.93 -0.17
C GLY A 108 1.43 0.57 -1.55
N PHE A 109 2.12 0.95 -2.64
CA PHE A 109 1.74 0.55 -3.99
C PHE A 109 2.33 -0.78 -4.45
N ILE A 110 2.80 -1.61 -3.52
CA ILE A 110 3.43 -2.89 -3.85
C ILE A 110 2.42 -3.91 -4.36
N LEU A 111 1.21 -3.96 -3.77
CA LEU A 111 0.21 -4.97 -4.12
C LEU A 111 -0.20 -4.96 -5.60
N PRO A 112 -0.50 -3.81 -6.23
CA PRO A 112 -0.80 -3.81 -7.66
C PRO A 112 0.37 -4.30 -8.52
N PHE A 113 1.61 -3.97 -8.16
CA PHE A 113 2.79 -4.45 -8.87
C PHE A 113 2.95 -5.96 -8.76
N ILE A 114 2.73 -6.53 -7.58
CA ILE A 114 2.74 -7.98 -7.37
C ILE A 114 1.67 -8.64 -8.26
N GLY A 115 0.47 -8.08 -8.31
CA GLY A 115 -0.60 -8.59 -9.16
C GLY A 115 -0.22 -8.59 -10.64
N ILE A 116 0.39 -7.52 -11.13
CA ILE A 116 0.88 -7.41 -12.51
C ILE A 116 1.95 -8.47 -12.79
N MET A 117 2.90 -8.66 -11.87
CA MET A 117 3.94 -9.67 -12.01
C MET A 117 3.35 -11.09 -12.10
N LEU A 118 2.35 -11.40 -11.28
CA LEU A 118 1.67 -12.69 -11.33
C LEU A 118 0.96 -12.93 -12.67
N ILE A 119 0.34 -11.90 -13.22
CA ILE A 119 -0.31 -11.98 -14.53
C ILE A 119 0.72 -12.26 -15.63
N ILE A 120 1.86 -11.56 -15.61
CA ILE A 120 2.95 -11.78 -16.57
C ILE A 120 3.45 -13.21 -16.51
N VAL A 121 3.70 -13.74 -15.31
CA VAL A 121 4.12 -15.14 -15.13
C VAL A 121 3.07 -16.09 -15.68
N GLY A 122 1.79 -15.85 -15.41
CA GLY A 122 0.70 -16.67 -15.95
C GLY A 122 0.66 -16.68 -17.48
N VAL A 123 0.84 -15.54 -18.10
CA VAL A 123 0.89 -15.42 -19.57
C VAL A 123 2.09 -16.19 -20.14
N ILE A 124 3.26 -16.11 -19.51
CA ILE A 124 4.44 -16.86 -19.91
C ILE A 124 4.15 -18.36 -19.87
N PHE A 125 3.52 -18.88 -18.82
CA PHE A 125 3.14 -20.27 -18.73
C PHE A 125 2.18 -20.70 -19.86
N LEU A 126 1.20 -19.84 -20.18
CA LEU A 126 0.25 -20.13 -21.28
C LEU A 126 0.94 -20.16 -22.64
N THR A 127 1.84 -19.22 -22.89
CA THR A 127 2.56 -19.17 -24.18
C THR A 127 3.57 -20.30 -24.32
N SER A 128 4.20 -20.75 -23.24
CA SER A 128 5.15 -21.87 -23.31
C SER A 128 4.47 -23.19 -23.65
N THR A 129 3.19 -23.38 -23.31
CA THR A 129 2.45 -24.59 -23.67
C THR A 129 2.03 -24.61 -25.14
N SER A 130 1.85 -23.45 -25.77
CA SER A 130 1.44 -23.37 -27.18
C SER A 130 2.61 -23.68 -28.13
N ASN A 131 3.84 -23.59 -27.66
CA ASN A 131 5.05 -23.84 -28.45
C ASN A 131 5.63 -25.25 -28.27
N GLY A 132 4.97 -26.07 -27.46
CA GLY A 132 5.44 -27.43 -27.15
C GLY A 132 4.94 -28.52 -28.06
#